data_ef5439325d1843bb1fd41fee692a5270
#
_entry.id   ef5439325d1843bb1fd41fee692a5270
#
_cell.length_a   1.000
_cell.length_b   1.000
_cell.length_c   1.000
_cell.angle_alpha   90.00
_cell.angle_beta   90.00
_cell.angle_gamma   90.00
#
_symmetry.space_group_name_H-M   'P 1'
#
loop_
_entity.id
_entity.type
_entity.pdbx_description
1 polymer ?
#
loop_
_entity_poly.entity_id
_entity_poly.type
_entity_poly.pdbx_seq_one_letter_code
_entity_poly.pdbx_strand_id
1 'polypeptide(L)'
;MINQATGSPGQLGVDDGDDWMSGDQVEYNGGFWPISKGGLDDLTYGESVEQGLDRLGQRIAAENPDETIVVVGYSQSAVILSKYKAETTRGNIVYVLVSNPARPNGGILSRFRGFTIPVLDIPLSGPAPTTSPGWEAGEDPTTFDVAQQYDGWADFPLYPLNVLATANAVLGIVYLHGNYESIVDPDTALAPGAAVTDSRTHGDTVYYTVGTDLLPLLRPLEQIGVPKPLLVALDAPLRVLVEQGYDRTLSPGESASARVLRIANPVTDLTNFVHAIPVGIDNGLEAAGYDRVLGTARAGMYGVGGPQPTPPSADAGENLARSEAPQAKTPERRNTTRSPIRGPVKVNRSFAKSLPKPGAPATSTPQPRTGLLKRLVAAAHRDTGADTTAGEPKPKAPSAGKHRKRVEN
;
A
#
# COMPACT_ATOMS: atom_id res chain seq x y z
N MET A 1 -2.85 -14.80 5.62
CA MET A 1 -3.51 -13.79 4.77
C MET A 1 -5.00 -13.84 4.99
N ILE A 2 -5.66 -12.70 5.22
CA ILE A 2 -7.13 -12.64 5.28
C ILE A 2 -7.61 -12.25 3.90
N ASN A 3 -8.34 -13.14 3.24
CA ASN A 3 -8.98 -12.84 1.96
C ASN A 3 -10.48 -12.63 2.20
N GLN A 4 -11.04 -11.62 1.56
CA GLN A 4 -12.47 -11.42 1.58
C GLN A 4 -13.11 -12.53 0.72
N ALA A 5 -13.91 -13.39 1.32
CA ALA A 5 -14.62 -14.45 0.61
C ALA A 5 -15.78 -13.84 -0.21
N THR A 6 -15.46 -13.05 -1.21
CA THR A 6 -16.45 -12.46 -2.14
C THR A 6 -16.85 -13.42 -3.23
N GLY A 7 -16.89 -14.73 -3.00
CA GLY A 7 -17.41 -15.71 -3.96
C GLY A 7 -16.91 -15.56 -5.41
N SER A 8 -15.87 -14.79 -5.65
CA SER A 8 -15.08 -14.75 -6.87
C SER A 8 -13.70 -15.22 -6.51
N PRO A 9 -13.29 -16.43 -6.91
CA PRO A 9 -11.88 -16.79 -6.96
C PRO A 9 -11.24 -15.76 -7.88
N GLY A 10 -10.28 -14.97 -7.41
CA GLY A 10 -9.47 -14.18 -8.31
C GLY A 10 -9.46 -12.66 -8.15
N GLN A 11 -9.99 -12.05 -7.08
CA GLN A 11 -9.86 -10.58 -6.94
C GLN A 11 -8.56 -10.09 -6.28
N LEU A 12 -7.68 -10.98 -5.92
CA LEU A 12 -6.24 -10.79 -5.73
C LEU A 12 -5.48 -12.02 -6.28
N GLY A 13 -6.12 -12.77 -7.17
CA GLY A 13 -5.50 -13.88 -7.86
C GLY A 13 -4.60 -13.32 -8.96
N VAL A 14 -3.32 -13.25 -8.70
CA VAL A 14 -2.31 -13.27 -9.76
C VAL A 14 -2.32 -14.70 -10.30
N ASP A 15 -3.01 -14.91 -11.39
CA ASP A 15 -2.99 -16.14 -12.18
C ASP A 15 -1.82 -16.04 -13.17
N ASP A 16 -0.59 -16.03 -12.69
CA ASP A 16 0.60 -16.15 -13.52
C ASP A 16 1.82 -16.55 -12.67
N GLY A 17 1.84 -17.80 -12.20
CA GLY A 17 3.11 -18.53 -11.95
C GLY A 17 4.09 -18.05 -10.87
N ASP A 18 3.95 -16.85 -10.37
CA ASP A 18 4.71 -16.30 -9.24
C ASP A 18 3.78 -16.11 -8.05
N ASP A 19 3.58 -17.18 -7.30
CA ASP A 19 2.73 -17.23 -6.09
C ASP A 19 3.40 -16.51 -4.90
N TRP A 20 3.61 -15.19 -5.04
CA TRP A 20 4.15 -14.37 -3.94
C TRP A 20 3.15 -14.16 -2.80
N MET A 21 1.90 -14.59 -2.99
CA MET A 21 0.82 -14.59 -2.01
C MET A 21 0.42 -16.00 -1.57
N SER A 22 1.30 -16.98 -1.69
CA SER A 22 1.08 -18.39 -1.32
C SER A 22 1.00 -18.64 0.20
N GLY A 23 0.63 -17.63 0.97
CA GLY A 23 0.35 -17.81 2.39
C GLY A 23 -1.00 -18.48 2.62
N ASP A 24 -1.15 -19.10 3.77
CA ASP A 24 -2.42 -19.65 4.23
C ASP A 24 -3.50 -18.56 4.31
N GLN A 25 -4.63 -18.79 3.68
CA GLN A 25 -5.75 -17.87 3.68
C GLN A 25 -6.61 -18.09 4.91
N VAL A 26 -6.99 -16.99 5.56
CA VAL A 26 -8.02 -17.01 6.60
C VAL A 26 -9.36 -16.72 5.95
N GLU A 27 -10.16 -17.77 5.76
CA GLU A 27 -11.48 -17.67 5.16
C GLU A 27 -12.51 -17.14 6.17
N TYR A 28 -13.27 -16.14 5.75
CA TYR A 28 -14.43 -15.62 6.47
C TYR A 28 -15.47 -15.15 5.46
N ASN A 29 -16.69 -14.83 5.91
CA ASN A 29 -17.82 -14.55 5.02
C ASN A 29 -17.57 -13.36 4.06
N GLY A 30 -16.91 -12.28 4.54
CA GLY A 30 -16.72 -11.06 3.73
C GLY A 30 -18.02 -10.32 3.42
N GLY A 31 -19.08 -10.58 4.18
CA GLY A 31 -20.42 -10.05 3.96
C GLY A 31 -20.50 -8.54 4.04
N PHE A 32 -21.42 -8.01 3.24
CA PHE A 32 -21.75 -6.59 3.17
C PHE A 32 -23.24 -6.45 2.83
N TRP A 33 -24.06 -6.99 3.72
CA TRP A 33 -25.52 -7.01 3.53
C TRP A 33 -26.06 -5.59 3.23
N PRO A 34 -27.02 -5.42 2.33
CA PRO A 34 -27.59 -6.37 1.38
C PRO A 34 -26.89 -6.39 0.02
N ILE A 35 -25.67 -5.81 -0.07
CA ILE A 35 -24.96 -5.51 -1.33
C ILE A 35 -24.10 -6.69 -1.79
N SER A 36 -23.63 -7.51 -0.84
CA SER A 36 -22.81 -8.69 -1.14
C SER A 36 -23.61 -9.81 -1.84
N LYS A 37 -22.91 -10.80 -2.38
CA LYS A 37 -23.50 -11.86 -3.21
C LYS A 37 -24.55 -12.72 -2.50
N GLY A 38 -24.50 -12.83 -1.15
CA GLY A 38 -25.52 -13.48 -0.34
C GLY A 38 -26.84 -12.71 -0.26
N GLY A 39 -26.86 -11.43 -0.68
CA GLY A 39 -28.04 -10.57 -0.68
C GLY A 39 -28.62 -10.39 0.73
N LEU A 40 -29.92 -10.65 0.88
CA LEU A 40 -30.60 -10.47 2.17
C LEU A 40 -30.28 -11.57 3.21
N ASP A 41 -29.71 -12.69 2.79
CA ASP A 41 -29.33 -13.81 3.65
C ASP A 41 -27.85 -13.75 4.06
N ASP A 42 -27.13 -12.71 3.66
CA ASP A 42 -25.70 -12.54 3.98
C ASP A 42 -25.50 -11.92 5.36
N LEU A 43 -24.27 -12.01 5.89
CA LEU A 43 -23.91 -11.31 7.11
C LEU A 43 -23.86 -9.81 6.89
N THR A 44 -24.20 -9.06 7.92
CA THR A 44 -23.93 -7.62 7.96
C THR A 44 -22.43 -7.37 7.95
N TYR A 45 -22.02 -6.13 7.65
CA TYR A 45 -20.60 -5.77 7.70
C TYR A 45 -20.01 -6.02 9.10
N GLY A 46 -20.75 -5.65 10.16
CA GLY A 46 -20.32 -5.83 11.53
C GLY A 46 -20.10 -7.30 11.89
N GLU A 47 -21.09 -8.16 11.61
CA GLU A 47 -21.04 -9.60 11.84
C GLU A 47 -19.89 -10.27 11.05
N SER A 48 -19.70 -9.87 9.82
CA SER A 48 -18.60 -10.36 8.98
C SER A 48 -17.22 -9.99 9.53
N VAL A 49 -17.06 -8.75 10.03
CA VAL A 49 -15.81 -8.31 10.66
C VAL A 49 -15.53 -9.09 11.95
N GLU A 50 -16.55 -9.31 12.80
CA GLU A 50 -16.37 -10.11 14.03
C GLU A 50 -16.02 -11.57 13.71
N GLN A 51 -16.69 -12.18 12.72
CA GLN A 51 -16.34 -13.52 12.26
C GLN A 51 -14.89 -13.59 11.77
N GLY A 52 -14.46 -12.62 10.99
CA GLY A 52 -13.10 -12.53 10.50
C GLY A 52 -12.06 -12.36 11.62
N LEU A 53 -12.41 -11.58 12.65
CA LEU A 53 -11.56 -11.39 13.83
C LEU A 53 -11.38 -12.69 14.60
N ASP A 54 -12.46 -13.44 14.84
CA ASP A 54 -12.42 -14.75 15.50
C ASP A 54 -11.56 -15.76 14.72
N ARG A 55 -11.76 -15.83 13.39
CA ARG A 55 -11.00 -16.73 12.52
C ARG A 55 -9.51 -16.39 12.49
N LEU A 56 -9.19 -15.10 12.41
CA LEU A 56 -7.81 -14.62 12.48
C LEU A 56 -7.16 -14.99 13.82
N GLY A 57 -7.85 -14.73 14.94
CA GLY A 57 -7.36 -15.05 16.26
C GLY A 57 -7.06 -16.55 16.43
N GLN A 58 -7.97 -17.43 15.96
CA GLN A 58 -7.76 -18.87 15.96
C GLN A 58 -6.55 -19.29 15.11
N ARG A 59 -6.41 -18.69 13.92
CA ARG A 59 -5.29 -19.00 13.02
C ARG A 59 -3.95 -18.57 13.61
N ILE A 60 -3.86 -17.37 14.17
CA ILE A 60 -2.64 -16.85 14.79
C ILE A 60 -2.28 -17.64 16.06
N ALA A 61 -3.28 -18.07 16.83
CA ALA A 61 -3.04 -18.90 18.03
C ALA A 61 -2.49 -20.29 17.70
N ALA A 62 -2.69 -20.79 16.48
CA ALA A 62 -2.13 -22.06 16.02
C ALA A 62 -0.67 -21.93 15.53
N GLU A 63 -0.17 -20.72 15.33
CA GLU A 63 1.21 -20.48 14.90
C GLU A 63 2.19 -20.56 16.08
N ASN A 64 3.44 -20.89 15.78
CA ASN A 64 4.50 -20.89 16.78
C ASN A 64 4.63 -19.48 17.42
N PRO A 65 4.55 -19.37 18.76
CA PRO A 65 4.59 -18.06 19.42
C PRO A 65 5.92 -17.31 19.27
N ASP A 66 7.00 -18.03 18.98
CA ASP A 66 8.35 -17.45 18.85
C ASP A 66 8.67 -16.99 17.41
N GLU A 67 7.82 -17.35 16.45
CA GLU A 67 8.00 -16.95 15.05
C GLU A 67 7.32 -15.64 14.72
N THR A 68 7.98 -14.81 13.91
CA THR A 68 7.37 -13.62 13.35
C THR A 68 6.42 -14.00 12.23
N ILE A 69 5.19 -13.53 12.31
CA ILE A 69 4.16 -13.75 11.28
C ILE A 69 3.83 -12.45 10.56
N VAL A 70 3.61 -12.56 9.26
CA VAL A 70 3.14 -11.46 8.42
C VAL A 70 1.68 -11.67 8.08
N VAL A 71 0.87 -10.68 8.39
CA VAL A 71 -0.55 -10.68 8.07
C VAL A 71 -0.88 -9.57 7.09
N VAL A 72 -1.55 -9.93 6.00
CA VAL A 72 -1.93 -9.00 4.94
C VAL A 72 -3.46 -8.91 4.87
N GLY A 73 -4.00 -7.70 4.92
CA GLY A 73 -5.43 -7.47 4.80
C GLY A 73 -5.76 -6.33 3.84
N TYR A 74 -6.78 -6.55 3.01
CA TYR A 74 -7.28 -5.55 2.06
C TYR A 74 -8.71 -5.16 2.43
N SER A 75 -9.02 -3.85 2.41
CA SER A 75 -10.37 -3.34 2.63
C SER A 75 -10.95 -3.78 3.99
N GLN A 76 -12.02 -4.56 4.02
CA GLN A 76 -12.61 -5.08 5.25
C GLN A 76 -11.62 -5.93 6.08
N SER A 77 -10.77 -6.74 5.44
CA SER A 77 -9.74 -7.48 6.16
C SER A 77 -8.67 -6.58 6.79
N ALA A 78 -8.38 -5.41 6.21
CA ALA A 78 -7.50 -4.42 6.87
C ALA A 78 -8.15 -3.86 8.16
N VAL A 79 -9.48 -3.72 8.19
CA VAL A 79 -10.21 -3.37 9.42
C VAL A 79 -10.12 -4.48 10.47
N ILE A 80 -10.26 -5.74 10.06
CA ILE A 80 -10.10 -6.90 10.95
C ILE A 80 -8.69 -6.93 11.54
N LEU A 81 -7.65 -6.74 10.72
CA LEU A 81 -6.27 -6.65 11.20
C LEU A 81 -6.07 -5.48 12.16
N SER A 82 -6.68 -4.32 11.86
CA SER A 82 -6.61 -3.14 12.74
C SER A 82 -7.24 -3.41 14.11
N LYS A 83 -8.38 -4.11 14.15
CA LYS A 83 -9.02 -4.54 15.40
C LYS A 83 -8.16 -5.55 16.15
N TYR A 84 -7.66 -6.57 15.44
CA TYR A 84 -6.78 -7.56 16.05
C TYR A 84 -5.52 -6.94 16.66
N LYS A 85 -4.88 -6.00 15.95
CA LYS A 85 -3.74 -5.23 16.44
C LYS A 85 -4.07 -4.47 17.74
N ALA A 86 -5.30 -3.96 17.88
CA ALA A 86 -5.73 -3.24 19.08
C ALA A 86 -5.95 -4.16 20.30
N GLU A 87 -6.26 -5.42 20.08
CA GLU A 87 -6.70 -6.38 21.13
C GLU A 87 -5.63 -7.41 21.50
N THR A 88 -4.70 -7.71 20.57
CA THR A 88 -3.65 -8.72 20.80
C THR A 88 -2.59 -8.22 21.76
N THR A 89 -1.97 -9.14 22.47
CA THR A 89 -0.75 -8.92 23.27
C THR A 89 0.51 -9.47 22.58
N ARG A 90 0.36 -10.12 21.41
CA ARG A 90 1.46 -10.70 20.67
C ARG A 90 2.22 -9.62 19.90
N GLY A 91 3.54 -9.48 20.15
CA GLY A 91 4.37 -8.41 19.57
C GLY A 91 5.05 -8.77 18.25
N ASN A 92 5.23 -10.07 17.93
CA ASN A 92 5.96 -10.51 16.73
C ASN A 92 5.04 -10.68 15.51
N ILE A 93 4.24 -9.66 15.21
CA ILE A 93 3.34 -9.63 14.05
C ILE A 93 3.66 -8.40 13.19
N VAL A 94 3.89 -8.64 11.91
CA VAL A 94 3.99 -7.58 10.90
C VAL A 94 2.66 -7.46 10.17
N TYR A 95 2.11 -6.26 10.15
CA TYR A 95 0.81 -5.97 9.53
C TYR A 95 1.01 -5.24 8.21
N VAL A 96 0.36 -5.72 7.16
CA VAL A 96 0.25 -5.02 5.87
C VAL A 96 -1.22 -4.71 5.62
N LEU A 97 -1.57 -3.44 5.74
CA LEU A 97 -2.93 -2.94 5.60
C LEU A 97 -3.07 -2.27 4.24
N VAL A 98 -3.90 -2.81 3.37
CA VAL A 98 -4.13 -2.27 2.03
C VAL A 98 -5.53 -1.69 1.96
N SER A 99 -5.62 -0.43 1.52
CA SER A 99 -6.92 0.26 1.44
C SER A 99 -7.72 0.21 2.74
N ASN A 100 -7.11 0.59 3.83
CA ASN A 100 -7.65 0.45 5.18
C ASN A 100 -8.73 1.51 5.48
N PRO A 101 -10.03 1.13 5.62
CA PRO A 101 -11.08 2.08 5.99
C PRO A 101 -10.93 2.66 7.40
N ALA A 102 -10.12 2.03 8.26
CA ALA A 102 -9.80 2.53 9.60
C ALA A 102 -8.49 3.34 9.63
N ARG A 103 -7.88 3.71 8.50
CA ARG A 103 -6.69 4.57 8.42
C ARG A 103 -6.92 5.85 9.23
N PRO A 104 -6.05 6.25 10.17
CA PRO A 104 -6.33 7.31 11.14
C PRO A 104 -6.67 8.66 10.51
N ASN A 105 -5.92 9.11 9.49
CA ASN A 105 -6.25 10.27 8.68
C ASN A 105 -6.52 9.85 7.24
N GLY A 106 -7.78 9.71 6.87
CA GLY A 106 -8.22 9.32 5.54
C GLY A 106 -9.28 8.22 5.55
N GLY A 107 -9.20 7.24 6.45
CA GLY A 107 -10.17 6.17 6.53
C GLY A 107 -11.58 6.67 6.87
N ILE A 108 -12.59 6.22 6.12
CA ILE A 108 -13.98 6.67 6.32
C ILE A 108 -14.50 6.30 7.72
N LEU A 109 -14.08 5.14 8.27
CA LEU A 109 -14.45 4.73 9.62
C LEU A 109 -13.88 5.66 10.68
N SER A 110 -12.70 6.22 10.43
CA SER A 110 -12.05 7.20 11.31
C SER A 110 -12.67 8.58 11.19
N ARG A 111 -13.05 8.99 9.97
CA ARG A 111 -13.69 10.29 9.69
C ARG A 111 -14.99 10.47 10.46
N PHE A 112 -15.80 9.42 10.57
CA PHE A 112 -17.14 9.47 11.16
C PHE A 112 -17.29 8.59 12.39
N ARG A 113 -16.22 8.39 13.14
CA ARG A 113 -16.19 7.54 14.34
C ARG A 113 -17.37 7.81 15.28
N GLY A 114 -17.90 6.73 15.85
CA GLY A 114 -19.00 6.78 16.81
C GLY A 114 -20.40 6.80 16.19
N PHE A 115 -20.48 6.73 14.84
CA PHE A 115 -21.74 6.52 14.15
C PHE A 115 -21.80 5.08 13.65
N THR A 116 -23.01 4.61 13.38
CA THR A 116 -23.24 3.37 12.62
C THR A 116 -24.10 3.74 11.42
N ILE A 117 -23.75 3.24 10.23
CA ILE A 117 -24.64 3.37 9.07
C ILE A 117 -25.77 2.35 9.27
N PRO A 118 -27.03 2.81 9.61
CA PRO A 118 -28.06 1.92 10.09
C PRO A 118 -28.48 0.98 8.98
N VAL A 119 -28.88 0.61 8.21
CA VAL A 119 -29.30 -0.34 7.18
C VAL A 119 -28.17 -1.29 6.77
N LEU A 120 -26.94 -0.77 6.63
CA LEU A 120 -25.76 -1.56 6.22
C LEU A 120 -25.03 -2.16 7.42
N ASP A 121 -25.41 -1.77 8.63
CA ASP A 121 -24.75 -2.15 9.89
C ASP A 121 -23.23 -1.98 9.82
N ILE A 122 -22.78 -0.82 9.30
CA ILE A 122 -21.37 -0.48 9.28
C ILE A 122 -21.06 0.36 10.53
N PRO A 123 -20.45 -0.24 11.55
CA PRO A 123 -19.97 0.52 12.69
C PRO A 123 -18.75 1.33 12.29
N LEU A 124 -18.83 2.66 12.38
CA LEU A 124 -17.71 3.55 12.14
C LEU A 124 -16.81 3.53 13.38
N SER A 125 -16.01 2.47 13.47
CA SER A 125 -15.29 2.04 14.67
C SER A 125 -14.16 2.99 15.09
N GLY A 126 -13.76 3.91 14.21
CA GLY A 126 -12.67 4.84 14.48
C GLY A 126 -11.32 4.39 13.89
N PRO A 127 -10.23 5.05 14.31
CA PRO A 127 -8.91 4.83 13.74
C PRO A 127 -8.28 3.51 14.17
N ALA A 128 -7.51 2.92 13.26
CA ALA A 128 -6.57 1.85 13.56
C ALA A 128 -5.50 2.32 14.57
N PRO A 129 -5.00 1.44 15.47
CA PRO A 129 -3.90 1.76 16.35
C PRO A 129 -2.62 2.01 15.55
N THR A 130 -1.85 3.01 15.97
CA THR A 130 -0.59 3.41 15.34
C THR A 130 0.63 2.79 15.99
N THR A 131 0.43 1.97 17.01
CA THR A 131 1.49 1.24 17.71
C THR A 131 1.03 -0.18 18.01
N SER A 132 1.93 -1.14 17.85
CA SER A 132 1.72 -2.54 18.24
C SER A 132 2.05 -2.76 19.72
N PRO A 133 1.49 -3.79 20.37
CA PRO A 133 1.86 -4.13 21.73
C PRO A 133 3.35 -4.42 21.85
N GLY A 134 3.99 -3.80 22.84
CA GLY A 134 5.41 -3.97 23.13
C GLY A 134 6.38 -3.20 22.25
N TRP A 135 5.89 -2.48 21.22
CA TRP A 135 6.77 -1.63 20.39
C TRP A 135 7.21 -0.38 21.15
N GLU A 136 8.50 -0.05 21.08
CA GLU A 136 9.09 1.12 21.68
C GLU A 136 9.60 2.09 20.60
N ALA A 137 9.60 3.39 20.94
CA ALA A 137 10.05 4.42 20.00
C ALA A 137 11.53 4.23 19.63
N GLY A 138 11.79 4.09 18.35
CA GLY A 138 13.11 3.85 17.79
C GLY A 138 13.33 2.42 17.30
N GLU A 139 12.40 1.52 17.54
CA GLU A 139 12.37 0.20 16.91
C GLU A 139 11.85 0.26 15.48
N ASP A 140 12.12 -0.79 14.72
CA ASP A 140 11.66 -0.90 13.34
C ASP A 140 10.12 -0.93 13.26
N PRO A 141 9.53 -0.36 12.19
CA PRO A 141 8.09 -0.39 11.99
C PRO A 141 7.57 -1.82 11.83
N THR A 142 6.46 -2.11 12.51
CA THR A 142 5.78 -3.40 12.38
C THR A 142 4.51 -3.34 11.53
N THR A 143 4.10 -2.14 11.09
CA THR A 143 2.88 -1.96 10.31
C THR A 143 3.15 -1.12 9.07
N PHE A 144 2.58 -1.55 7.95
CA PHE A 144 2.66 -0.89 6.65
C PHE A 144 1.23 -0.68 6.13
N ASP A 145 0.80 0.58 6.03
CA ASP A 145 -0.55 0.97 5.59
C ASP A 145 -0.46 1.62 4.21
N VAL A 146 -1.04 0.99 3.20
CA VAL A 146 -1.00 1.43 1.80
C VAL A 146 -2.38 1.88 1.34
N ALA A 147 -2.50 3.14 0.96
CA ALA A 147 -3.72 3.71 0.41
C ALA A 147 -3.45 4.38 -0.94
N GLN A 148 -4.41 4.27 -1.85
CA GLN A 148 -4.42 5.08 -3.07
C GLN A 148 -5.08 6.43 -2.78
N GLN A 149 -4.46 7.50 -3.28
CA GLN A 149 -5.02 8.85 -3.19
C GLN A 149 -6.44 8.86 -3.77
N TYR A 150 -7.39 9.41 -3.01
CA TYR A 150 -8.82 9.50 -3.34
C TYR A 150 -9.61 8.18 -3.29
N ASP A 151 -9.03 7.07 -2.87
CA ASP A 151 -9.84 5.91 -2.51
C ASP A 151 -10.76 6.27 -1.34
N GLY A 152 -12.05 6.36 -1.59
CA GLY A 152 -13.00 6.87 -0.60
C GLY A 152 -13.14 6.01 0.67
N TRP A 153 -12.66 4.76 0.67
CA TRP A 153 -12.57 3.96 1.89
C TRP A 153 -11.36 4.35 2.75
N ALA A 154 -10.19 4.59 2.13
CA ALA A 154 -8.93 4.78 2.84
C ALA A 154 -8.40 6.22 2.81
N ASP A 155 -8.86 7.05 1.86
CA ASP A 155 -8.48 8.46 1.70
C ASP A 155 -9.72 9.35 1.45
N PHE A 156 -10.63 9.35 2.42
CA PHE A 156 -11.84 10.19 2.42
C PHE A 156 -11.50 11.63 2.87
N PRO A 157 -12.13 12.67 2.29
CA PRO A 157 -11.84 14.05 2.62
C PRO A 157 -12.09 14.41 4.09
N LEU A 158 -11.23 15.29 4.62
CA LEU A 158 -11.38 15.85 5.97
C LEU A 158 -12.56 16.82 6.06
N TYR A 159 -12.86 17.52 4.95
CA TYR A 159 -13.93 18.50 4.84
C TYR A 159 -15.01 18.02 3.85
N PRO A 160 -15.93 17.12 4.29
CA PRO A 160 -16.90 16.48 3.38
C PRO A 160 -17.95 17.45 2.80
N LEU A 161 -18.09 18.67 3.30
CA LEU A 161 -18.90 19.71 2.70
C LEU A 161 -18.26 20.29 1.40
N ASN A 162 -17.00 20.00 1.12
CA ASN A 162 -16.47 20.16 -0.22
C ASN A 162 -17.06 19.07 -1.13
N VAL A 163 -18.14 19.44 -1.84
CA VAL A 163 -18.91 18.50 -2.68
C VAL A 163 -18.05 17.87 -3.77
N LEU A 164 -17.09 18.61 -4.35
CA LEU A 164 -16.18 18.07 -5.36
C LEU A 164 -15.24 17.00 -4.76
N ALA A 165 -14.68 17.25 -3.61
CA ALA A 165 -13.83 16.28 -2.92
C ALA A 165 -14.61 15.02 -2.51
N THR A 166 -15.82 15.20 -1.99
CA THR A 166 -16.68 14.08 -1.58
C THR A 166 -17.14 13.27 -2.79
N ALA A 167 -17.58 13.91 -3.87
CA ALA A 167 -17.93 13.22 -5.10
C ALA A 167 -16.73 12.47 -5.70
N ASN A 168 -15.55 13.10 -5.67
CA ASN A 168 -14.31 12.47 -6.13
C ASN A 168 -13.96 11.22 -5.31
N ALA A 169 -14.10 11.27 -3.98
CA ALA A 169 -13.84 10.12 -3.10
C ALA A 169 -14.88 9.00 -3.30
N VAL A 170 -16.16 9.34 -3.47
CA VAL A 170 -17.22 8.36 -3.78
C VAL A 170 -16.94 7.66 -5.12
N LEU A 171 -16.54 8.41 -6.14
CA LEU A 171 -16.11 7.81 -7.41
C LEU A 171 -14.80 7.04 -7.26
N GLY A 172 -13.93 7.44 -6.32
CA GLY A 172 -12.73 6.69 -5.95
C GLY A 172 -13.06 5.29 -5.39
N ILE A 173 -14.15 5.15 -4.64
CA ILE A 173 -14.63 3.81 -4.23
C ILE A 173 -14.93 2.94 -5.46
N VAL A 174 -15.53 3.53 -6.49
CA VAL A 174 -15.93 2.78 -7.70
C VAL A 174 -14.74 2.47 -8.61
N TYR A 175 -13.84 3.43 -8.81
CA TYR A 175 -12.81 3.34 -9.84
C TYR A 175 -11.42 2.96 -9.33
N LEU A 176 -11.15 3.13 -8.04
CA LEU A 176 -9.81 2.91 -7.47
C LEU A 176 -9.79 1.74 -6.50
N HIS A 177 -10.83 1.62 -5.65
CA HIS A 177 -10.81 0.66 -4.55
C HIS A 177 -10.62 -0.80 -5.01
N GLY A 178 -11.16 -1.19 -6.16
CA GLY A 178 -11.00 -2.54 -6.72
C GLY A 178 -9.69 -2.77 -7.50
N ASN A 179 -8.84 -1.76 -7.68
CA ASN A 179 -7.70 -1.80 -8.61
C ASN A 179 -6.32 -1.73 -7.92
N TYR A 180 -6.23 -2.18 -6.67
CA TYR A 180 -4.96 -2.15 -5.93
C TYR A 180 -3.90 -3.11 -6.49
N GLU A 181 -4.28 -4.12 -7.25
CA GLU A 181 -3.34 -5.02 -7.95
C GLU A 181 -2.34 -4.23 -8.81
N SER A 182 -2.84 -3.27 -9.59
CA SER A 182 -2.01 -2.44 -10.46
C SER A 182 -1.04 -1.52 -9.70
N ILE A 183 -1.31 -1.24 -8.42
CA ILE A 183 -0.47 -0.38 -7.58
C ILE A 183 0.60 -1.19 -6.85
N VAL A 184 0.25 -2.40 -6.47
CA VAL A 184 1.14 -3.32 -5.73
C VAL A 184 1.94 -4.22 -6.66
N ASP A 185 1.57 -4.30 -7.94
CA ASP A 185 2.34 -5.00 -8.96
C ASP A 185 3.70 -4.33 -9.16
N PRO A 186 4.80 -5.07 -8.91
CA PRO A 186 6.14 -4.55 -9.01
C PRO A 186 6.49 -4.01 -10.41
N ASP A 187 5.97 -4.61 -11.45
CA ASP A 187 6.28 -4.24 -12.83
C ASP A 187 5.57 -2.95 -13.23
N THR A 188 4.37 -2.72 -12.72
CA THR A 188 3.59 -1.49 -12.96
C THR A 188 4.04 -0.34 -12.04
N ALA A 189 4.38 -0.61 -10.79
CA ALA A 189 4.79 0.40 -9.81
C ALA A 189 6.16 1.03 -10.14
N LEU A 190 6.99 0.36 -10.96
CA LEU A 190 8.33 0.82 -11.34
C LEU A 190 8.42 1.27 -12.79
N ALA A 191 7.33 1.20 -13.56
CA ALA A 191 7.31 1.66 -14.93
C ALA A 191 7.62 3.18 -15.02
N PRO A 192 8.24 3.65 -16.09
CA PRO A 192 8.36 5.09 -16.35
C PRO A 192 6.96 5.72 -16.34
N GLY A 193 6.71 6.63 -15.38
CA GLY A 193 5.38 7.22 -15.14
C GLY A 193 4.58 6.57 -14.02
N ALA A 194 5.18 5.65 -13.25
CA ALA A 194 4.57 5.13 -12.02
C ALA A 194 4.13 6.27 -11.10
N ALA A 195 3.02 6.04 -10.39
CA ALA A 195 2.45 7.03 -9.49
C ALA A 195 3.45 7.43 -8.39
N VAL A 196 3.53 8.71 -8.11
CA VAL A 196 4.33 9.23 -7.00
C VAL A 196 3.76 8.73 -5.69
N THR A 197 4.61 8.24 -4.80
CA THR A 197 4.21 7.77 -3.47
C THR A 197 4.69 8.75 -2.40
N ASP A 198 3.78 9.16 -1.53
CA ASP A 198 4.08 9.90 -0.28
C ASP A 198 4.20 8.88 0.86
N SER A 199 5.34 8.89 1.56
CA SER A 199 5.64 7.97 2.66
C SER A 199 5.87 8.73 3.95
N ARG A 200 5.12 8.39 5.00
CA ARG A 200 5.24 9.03 6.33
C ARG A 200 5.13 7.99 7.43
N THR A 201 5.94 8.13 8.46
CA THR A 201 5.91 7.25 9.64
C THR A 201 5.19 7.94 10.80
N HIS A 202 4.36 7.16 11.51
CA HIS A 202 3.72 7.59 12.75
C HIS A 202 3.55 6.38 13.68
N GLY A 203 4.14 6.44 14.87
CA GLY A 203 4.24 5.27 15.74
C GLY A 203 5.09 4.17 15.07
N ASP A 204 4.62 2.94 15.12
CA ASP A 204 5.22 1.78 14.44
C ASP A 204 4.74 1.61 13.00
N THR A 205 3.98 2.55 12.47
CA THR A 205 3.30 2.40 11.18
C THR A 205 3.93 3.32 10.13
N VAL A 206 4.32 2.73 9.00
CA VAL A 206 4.68 3.46 7.78
C VAL A 206 3.45 3.56 6.88
N TYR A 207 3.05 4.76 6.59
CA TYR A 207 1.91 5.07 5.73
C TYR A 207 2.38 5.43 4.33
N TYR A 208 1.89 4.71 3.35
CA TYR A 208 2.09 5.00 1.93
C TYR A 208 0.80 5.54 1.33
N THR A 209 0.89 6.68 0.65
CA THR A 209 -0.20 7.20 -0.18
C THR A 209 0.29 7.22 -1.62
N VAL A 210 -0.31 6.39 -2.46
CA VAL A 210 0.04 6.28 -3.89
C VAL A 210 -0.83 7.22 -4.69
N GLY A 211 -0.22 8.13 -5.44
CA GLY A 211 -0.92 9.14 -6.25
C GLY A 211 -1.74 8.51 -7.38
N THR A 212 -2.78 9.23 -7.83
CA THR A 212 -3.56 8.87 -9.00
C THR A 212 -3.18 9.70 -10.21
N ASP A 213 -3.17 9.07 -11.37
CA ASP A 213 -2.88 9.72 -12.68
C ASP A 213 -4.01 10.67 -13.12
N LEU A 214 -5.26 10.34 -12.79
CA LEU A 214 -6.45 11.11 -13.14
C LEU A 214 -7.44 11.10 -11.97
N LEU A 215 -8.07 12.24 -11.70
CA LEU A 215 -9.13 12.32 -10.69
C LEU A 215 -10.26 11.31 -10.97
N PRO A 216 -10.70 10.53 -9.99
CA PRO A 216 -11.90 9.70 -10.11
C PRO A 216 -13.12 10.42 -10.67
N LEU A 217 -13.26 11.71 -10.34
CA LEU A 217 -14.32 12.59 -10.86
C LEU A 217 -14.36 12.69 -12.39
N LEU A 218 -13.25 12.47 -13.07
CA LEU A 218 -13.11 12.50 -14.51
C LEU A 218 -13.30 11.14 -15.20
N ARG A 219 -13.24 10.04 -14.46
CA ARG A 219 -13.37 8.69 -15.02
C ARG A 219 -14.70 8.41 -15.74
N PRO A 220 -15.86 8.90 -15.27
CA PRO A 220 -17.11 8.76 -16.04
C PRO A 220 -17.06 9.41 -17.42
N LEU A 221 -16.34 10.54 -17.54
CA LEU A 221 -16.15 11.23 -18.83
C LEU A 221 -15.24 10.42 -19.77
N GLU A 222 -14.22 9.76 -19.22
CA GLU A 222 -13.36 8.84 -19.97
C GLU A 222 -14.20 7.69 -20.55
N GLN A 223 -15.11 7.10 -19.77
CA GLN A 223 -15.98 5.99 -20.19
C GLN A 223 -16.93 6.35 -21.34
N ILE A 224 -17.39 7.60 -21.40
CA ILE A 224 -18.25 8.08 -22.51
C ILE A 224 -17.44 8.61 -23.70
N GLY A 225 -16.12 8.41 -23.72
CA GLY A 225 -15.25 8.69 -24.87
C GLY A 225 -14.68 10.10 -24.93
N VAL A 226 -14.67 10.86 -23.84
CA VAL A 226 -13.96 12.15 -23.81
C VAL A 226 -12.45 11.88 -23.98
N PRO A 227 -11.76 12.57 -24.92
CA PRO A 227 -10.35 12.32 -25.19
C PRO A 227 -9.46 12.52 -23.96
N LYS A 228 -8.54 11.58 -23.71
CA LYS A 228 -7.60 11.62 -22.58
C LYS A 228 -6.85 12.95 -22.45
N PRO A 229 -6.34 13.60 -23.54
CA PRO A 229 -5.68 14.91 -23.41
C PRO A 229 -6.56 15.98 -22.77
N LEU A 230 -7.86 15.99 -23.07
CA LEU A 230 -8.80 16.94 -22.49
C LEU A 230 -9.04 16.64 -21.00
N LEU A 231 -9.18 15.37 -20.63
CA LEU A 231 -9.34 14.97 -19.23
C LEU A 231 -8.12 15.36 -18.40
N VAL A 232 -6.92 15.11 -18.93
CA VAL A 232 -5.64 15.47 -18.29
C VAL A 232 -5.50 16.99 -18.17
N ALA A 233 -5.99 17.75 -19.15
CA ALA A 233 -6.01 19.21 -19.06
C ALA A 233 -6.95 19.72 -17.96
N LEU A 234 -8.10 19.08 -17.77
CA LEU A 234 -9.08 19.42 -16.73
C LEU A 234 -8.63 18.98 -15.34
N ASP A 235 -7.81 17.93 -15.22
CA ASP A 235 -7.37 17.38 -13.94
C ASP A 235 -6.68 18.42 -13.06
N ALA A 236 -5.68 19.16 -13.58
CA ALA A 236 -4.89 20.06 -12.77
C ALA A 236 -5.71 21.15 -12.04
N PRO A 237 -6.61 21.91 -12.70
CA PRO A 237 -7.43 22.89 -12.00
C PRO A 237 -8.49 22.24 -11.08
N LEU A 238 -9.10 21.12 -11.48
CA LEU A 238 -10.07 20.42 -10.64
C LEU A 238 -9.40 19.80 -9.41
N ARG A 239 -8.17 19.30 -9.54
CA ARG A 239 -7.39 18.74 -8.43
C ARG A 239 -7.16 19.78 -7.34
N VAL A 240 -6.89 21.03 -7.68
CA VAL A 240 -6.79 22.13 -6.71
C VAL A 240 -8.09 22.27 -5.92
N LEU A 241 -9.25 22.18 -6.55
CA LEU A 241 -10.54 22.30 -5.88
C LEU A 241 -10.87 21.07 -5.02
N VAL A 242 -10.53 19.88 -5.51
CA VAL A 242 -10.68 18.62 -4.77
C VAL A 242 -9.79 18.60 -3.52
N GLU A 243 -8.50 18.98 -3.67
CA GLU A 243 -7.55 18.99 -2.57
C GLU A 243 -7.92 19.98 -1.45
N GLN A 244 -8.77 20.97 -1.71
CA GLN A 244 -9.35 21.80 -0.64
C GLN A 244 -10.24 21.00 0.33
N GLY A 245 -10.67 19.80 -0.01
CA GLY A 245 -11.36 18.87 0.87
C GLY A 245 -10.43 18.11 1.82
N TYR A 246 -9.12 18.24 1.67
CA TYR A 246 -8.11 17.51 2.44
C TYR A 246 -7.18 18.46 3.20
N ASP A 247 -6.51 17.93 4.21
CA ASP A 247 -5.35 18.59 4.84
C ASP A 247 -4.16 17.61 4.75
N ARG A 248 -3.36 17.77 3.71
CA ARG A 248 -2.21 16.93 3.43
C ARG A 248 -0.99 17.25 4.31
N THR A 249 -1.08 18.26 5.17
CA THR A 249 -0.03 18.58 6.15
C THR A 249 -0.11 17.69 7.37
N LEU A 250 -1.29 17.18 7.71
CA LEU A 250 -1.48 16.20 8.77
C LEU A 250 -0.87 14.85 8.41
N SER A 251 -0.27 14.18 9.39
CA SER A 251 0.20 12.81 9.19
C SER A 251 -0.96 11.86 8.91
N PRO A 252 -0.80 10.87 8.01
CA PRO A 252 -1.80 9.82 7.84
C PRO A 252 -2.08 9.01 9.12
N GLY A 253 -1.13 8.96 10.06
CA GLY A 253 -1.29 8.33 11.37
C GLY A 253 -1.95 9.23 12.43
N GLU A 254 -2.14 10.51 12.14
CA GLU A 254 -2.82 11.41 13.05
C GLU A 254 -4.34 11.26 12.93
N SER A 255 -5.00 10.83 14.01
CA SER A 255 -6.46 10.64 14.01
C SER A 255 -7.20 11.96 13.75
N ALA A 256 -7.96 12.02 12.67
CA ALA A 256 -8.67 13.20 12.23
C ALA A 256 -10.12 12.89 11.83
N SER A 257 -11.08 13.26 12.69
CA SER A 257 -12.50 13.20 12.36
C SER A 257 -12.88 14.26 11.34
N ALA A 258 -13.96 14.01 10.58
CA ALA A 258 -14.50 14.95 9.61
C ALA A 258 -14.81 16.31 10.24
N ARG A 259 -14.45 17.38 9.54
CA ARG A 259 -14.66 18.78 9.94
C ARG A 259 -15.66 19.45 9.00
N VAL A 260 -16.51 20.29 9.57
CA VAL A 260 -17.55 20.97 8.79
C VAL A 260 -16.97 22.03 7.85
N LEU A 261 -16.05 22.83 8.35
CA LEU A 261 -15.50 23.97 7.62
C LEU A 261 -13.96 23.92 7.59
N ARG A 262 -13.42 24.22 6.41
CA ARG A 262 -12.00 24.51 6.20
C ARG A 262 -11.76 26.00 6.51
N ILE A 263 -10.71 26.31 7.25
CA ILE A 263 -10.20 27.68 7.34
C ILE A 263 -9.45 27.95 6.03
N ALA A 264 -10.15 28.59 5.09
CA ALA A 264 -9.62 28.85 3.77
C ALA A 264 -8.81 30.15 3.73
N ASN A 265 -7.77 30.18 2.87
CA ASN A 265 -7.19 31.43 2.39
C ASN A 265 -7.65 31.63 0.95
N PRO A 266 -8.72 32.42 0.71
CA PRO A 266 -9.33 32.52 -0.60
C PRO A 266 -8.38 33.09 -1.67
N VAL A 267 -7.42 33.94 -1.27
CA VAL A 267 -6.42 34.49 -2.19
C VAL A 267 -5.48 33.40 -2.66
N THR A 268 -4.94 32.60 -1.74
CA THR A 268 -4.06 31.46 -2.09
C THR A 268 -4.80 30.42 -2.91
N ASP A 269 -6.04 30.07 -2.53
CA ASP A 269 -6.86 29.09 -3.22
C ASP A 269 -7.15 29.51 -4.67
N LEU A 270 -7.53 30.78 -4.87
CA LEU A 270 -7.75 31.35 -6.20
C LEU A 270 -6.45 31.40 -7.02
N THR A 271 -5.34 31.80 -6.40
CA THR A 271 -4.03 31.85 -7.05
C THR A 271 -3.60 30.47 -7.53
N ASN A 272 -3.71 29.45 -6.69
CA ASN A 272 -3.38 28.08 -7.05
C ASN A 272 -4.27 27.57 -8.19
N PHE A 273 -5.58 27.85 -8.14
CA PHE A 273 -6.51 27.48 -9.19
C PHE A 273 -6.15 28.14 -10.54
N VAL A 274 -5.88 29.45 -10.55
CA VAL A 274 -5.49 30.17 -11.77
C VAL A 274 -4.17 29.64 -12.32
N HIS A 275 -3.19 29.35 -11.48
CA HIS A 275 -1.92 28.76 -11.91
C HIS A 275 -2.07 27.31 -12.40
N ALA A 276 -3.08 26.57 -11.94
CA ALA A 276 -3.33 25.22 -12.40
C ALA A 276 -3.89 25.16 -13.84
N ILE A 277 -4.50 26.23 -14.34
CA ILE A 277 -5.04 26.27 -15.71
C ILE A 277 -3.94 26.08 -16.77
N PRO A 278 -2.86 26.90 -16.80
CA PRO A 278 -1.79 26.71 -17.79
C PRO A 278 -1.04 25.36 -17.56
N VAL A 279 -0.93 24.88 -16.31
CA VAL A 279 -0.37 23.55 -16.03
C VAL A 279 -1.23 22.46 -16.66
N GLY A 280 -2.56 22.56 -16.53
CA GLY A 280 -3.49 21.63 -17.15
C GLY A 280 -3.41 21.65 -18.68
N ILE A 281 -3.31 22.84 -19.30
CA ILE A 281 -3.13 22.96 -20.76
C ILE A 281 -1.86 22.25 -21.21
N ASP A 282 -0.72 22.51 -20.57
CA ASP A 282 0.54 21.83 -20.89
C ASP A 282 0.48 20.31 -20.68
N ASN A 283 -0.16 19.86 -19.58
CA ASN A 283 -0.36 18.43 -19.33
C ASN A 283 -1.22 17.78 -20.43
N GLY A 284 -2.29 18.44 -20.87
CA GLY A 284 -3.14 17.98 -21.97
C GLY A 284 -2.42 17.92 -23.31
N LEU A 285 -1.61 18.94 -23.63
CA LEU A 285 -0.79 18.96 -24.83
C LEU A 285 0.23 17.81 -24.81
N GLU A 286 0.90 17.60 -23.69
CA GLU A 286 1.83 16.50 -23.51
C GLU A 286 1.14 15.13 -23.67
N ALA A 287 -0.06 14.95 -23.12
CA ALA A 287 -0.87 13.75 -23.29
C ALA A 287 -1.34 13.55 -24.74
N ALA A 288 -1.37 14.60 -25.55
CA ALA A 288 -1.65 14.55 -26.98
C ALA A 288 -0.37 14.35 -27.84
N GLY A 289 0.82 14.25 -27.23
CA GLY A 289 2.10 14.05 -27.90
C GLY A 289 2.80 15.34 -28.33
N TYR A 290 2.38 16.48 -27.81
CA TYR A 290 3.03 17.77 -28.04
C TYR A 290 3.94 18.17 -26.87
N ASP A 291 4.82 19.14 -27.11
CA ASP A 291 5.63 19.74 -26.05
C ASP A 291 4.77 20.57 -25.09
N ARG A 292 5.29 20.87 -23.91
CA ARG A 292 4.71 21.80 -22.93
C ARG A 292 4.92 23.25 -23.40
N VAL A 293 3.99 23.74 -24.21
CA VAL A 293 4.13 25.03 -24.96
C VAL A 293 4.17 26.25 -24.03
N LEU A 294 3.47 26.17 -22.87
CA LEU A 294 3.45 27.27 -21.90
C LEU A 294 4.64 27.19 -20.94
N GLY A 295 5.45 26.11 -21.00
CA GLY A 295 6.66 25.92 -20.21
C GLY A 295 6.41 25.79 -18.71
N THR A 296 5.21 25.33 -18.30
CA THR A 296 4.88 25.18 -16.89
C THR A 296 5.55 23.93 -16.30
N ALA A 297 5.90 23.98 -15.01
CA ALA A 297 6.33 22.81 -14.27
C ALA A 297 5.14 21.84 -14.04
N ARG A 298 5.42 20.52 -13.97
CA ARG A 298 4.41 19.55 -13.56
C ARG A 298 4.07 19.75 -12.08
N ALA A 299 2.78 19.71 -11.76
CA ALA A 299 2.34 19.70 -10.36
C ALA A 299 2.69 18.36 -9.70
N GLY A 300 2.90 18.38 -8.38
CA GLY A 300 2.99 17.16 -7.58
C GLY A 300 1.64 16.44 -7.49
N MET A 301 1.63 15.27 -6.83
CA MET A 301 0.43 14.44 -6.69
C MET A 301 -0.74 15.17 -6.00
N TYR A 302 -0.45 16.15 -5.13
CA TYR A 302 -1.45 16.97 -4.44
C TYR A 302 -1.81 18.25 -5.19
N GLY A 303 -1.47 18.36 -6.47
CA GLY A 303 -1.82 19.49 -7.33
C GLY A 303 -0.96 20.74 -7.12
N VAL A 304 -1.33 21.80 -7.82
CA VAL A 304 -0.65 23.10 -7.75
C VAL A 304 -0.86 23.73 -6.38
N GLY A 305 0.24 24.11 -5.73
CA GLY A 305 0.24 24.68 -4.37
C GLY A 305 0.06 23.65 -3.24
N GLY A 306 -0.10 22.37 -3.56
CA GLY A 306 -0.10 21.28 -2.58
C GLY A 306 1.30 21.00 -2.02
N PRO A 307 1.39 20.31 -0.86
CA PRO A 307 2.68 19.92 -0.29
C PRO A 307 3.42 18.94 -1.21
N GLN A 308 4.74 18.93 -1.07
CA GLN A 308 5.55 17.93 -1.79
C GLN A 308 5.44 16.58 -1.09
N PRO A 309 5.29 15.48 -1.84
CA PRO A 309 5.32 14.15 -1.26
C PRO A 309 6.71 13.83 -0.70
N THR A 310 6.75 13.07 0.39
CA THR A 310 7.97 12.50 0.92
C THR A 310 8.20 11.14 0.25
N PRO A 311 9.27 10.96 -0.54
CA PRO A 311 9.51 9.68 -1.19
C PRO A 311 9.78 8.59 -0.13
N PRO A 312 9.43 7.33 -0.40
CA PRO A 312 9.82 6.21 0.45
C PRO A 312 11.32 6.19 0.69
N SER A 313 11.75 6.04 1.97
CA SER A 313 13.16 5.89 2.30
C SER A 313 13.71 4.61 1.66
N ALA A 314 14.88 4.69 1.02
CA ALA A 314 15.59 3.52 0.52
C ALA A 314 15.98 2.56 1.67
N ASP A 315 16.15 3.11 2.88
CA ASP A 315 16.57 2.37 4.07
C ASP A 315 15.43 1.55 4.70
N ALA A 316 14.16 1.89 4.46
CA ALA A 316 13.03 1.12 4.98
C ALA A 316 12.99 -0.32 4.46
N GLY A 317 13.53 -0.57 3.25
CA GLY A 317 13.70 -1.92 2.69
C GLY A 317 15.03 -2.58 3.09
N GLU A 318 16.05 -1.79 3.41
CA GLU A 318 17.37 -2.29 3.83
C GLU A 318 17.46 -2.61 5.32
N ASN A 319 16.71 -1.89 6.17
CA ASN A 319 16.67 -2.17 7.60
C ASN A 319 15.94 -3.48 7.90
N LEU A 320 14.89 -3.82 7.16
CA LEU A 320 14.26 -5.14 7.21
C LEU A 320 15.24 -6.25 6.76
N ALA A 321 16.10 -5.98 5.77
CA ALA A 321 17.13 -6.91 5.31
C ALA A 321 18.33 -7.01 6.25
N ARG A 322 18.58 -6.00 7.08
CA ARG A 322 19.73 -5.95 8.00
C ARG A 322 19.44 -6.59 9.35
N SER A 323 18.18 -6.65 9.76
CA SER A 323 17.73 -7.39 10.94
C SER A 323 17.91 -8.92 10.79
N GLU A 324 18.12 -9.41 9.56
CA GLU A 324 18.23 -10.84 9.24
C GLU A 324 19.65 -11.41 9.25
N ALA A 325 20.69 -10.62 9.52
CA ALA A 325 22.05 -11.16 9.60
C ALA A 325 22.33 -11.69 11.01
N PRO A 326 22.49 -13.02 11.22
CA PRO A 326 22.93 -13.54 12.50
C PRO A 326 24.28 -12.92 12.84
N GLN A 327 24.33 -12.17 13.94
CA GLN A 327 25.60 -11.72 14.49
C GLN A 327 26.44 -12.95 14.85
N ALA A 328 27.36 -13.32 13.98
CA ALA A 328 28.36 -14.31 14.26
C ALA A 328 29.16 -13.82 15.49
N LYS A 329 28.95 -14.48 16.64
CA LYS A 329 29.74 -14.25 17.84
C LYS A 329 31.20 -14.49 17.49
N THR A 330 31.97 -13.40 17.34
CA THR A 330 33.43 -13.45 17.19
C THR A 330 34.02 -14.01 18.47
N PRO A 331 34.83 -15.06 18.41
CA PRO A 331 35.46 -15.59 19.61
C PRO A 331 36.41 -14.58 20.16
N GLU A 332 36.24 -14.25 21.40
CA GLU A 332 37.08 -13.36 22.22
C GLU A 332 38.52 -13.86 22.23
N ARG A 333 39.40 -13.20 21.46
CA ARG A 333 40.84 -13.49 21.43
C ARG A 333 41.50 -12.78 22.61
N ARG A 334 41.84 -13.57 23.61
CA ARG A 334 42.60 -13.20 24.79
C ARG A 334 43.89 -12.42 24.40
N ASN A 335 43.95 -11.18 24.82
CA ASN A 335 45.08 -10.27 24.60
C ASN A 335 46.23 -10.62 25.55
N THR A 336 47.34 -11.03 25.01
CA THR A 336 48.62 -10.99 25.74
C THR A 336 49.50 -9.87 25.17
N THR A 337 49.81 -8.96 26.04
CA THR A 337 50.70 -7.80 25.90
C THR A 337 52.06 -8.12 25.31
N ARG A 338 52.52 -7.34 24.34
CA ARG A 338 53.89 -6.87 24.19
C ARG A 338 53.99 -5.70 23.24
N SER A 339 54.43 -4.55 23.74
CA SER A 339 54.91 -3.37 22.98
C SER A 339 56.44 -3.45 22.82
N PRO A 340 57.13 -2.44 22.25
CA PRO A 340 57.05 -1.95 20.87
C PRO A 340 58.45 -1.96 20.20
N ILE A 341 58.55 -1.84 18.87
CA ILE A 341 59.78 -1.33 18.24
C ILE A 341 59.43 -0.44 17.04
N ARG A 342 60.08 0.72 17.07
CA ARG A 342 60.10 1.80 16.07
C ARG A 342 60.73 1.38 14.75
N GLY A 343 60.36 2.08 13.67
CA GLY A 343 61.18 2.31 12.50
C GLY A 343 60.38 2.79 11.29
N PRO A 344 60.86 3.81 10.58
CA PRO A 344 60.03 4.63 9.71
C PRO A 344 60.22 4.40 8.21
N VAL A 345 59.27 4.99 7.42
CA VAL A 345 59.50 5.54 6.05
C VAL A 345 59.40 4.61 4.85
N LYS A 346 58.56 4.93 3.90
CA LYS A 346 58.83 5.85 2.78
C LYS A 346 57.61 6.10 1.92
N VAL A 347 57.39 7.39 1.72
CA VAL A 347 56.55 7.93 0.66
C VAL A 347 57.17 7.61 -0.70
N ASN A 348 56.35 7.16 -1.66
CA ASN A 348 56.71 7.38 -3.05
C ASN A 348 55.49 7.80 -3.86
N ARG A 349 55.57 9.03 -4.32
CA ARG A 349 54.72 9.62 -5.35
C ARG A 349 55.24 9.14 -6.71
N SER A 350 54.37 8.75 -7.58
CA SER A 350 54.58 8.94 -9.02
C SER A 350 53.25 9.07 -9.77
N PHE A 351 53.19 10.17 -10.45
CA PHE A 351 52.25 10.64 -11.44
C PHE A 351 52.18 9.72 -12.68
N ALA A 352 51.02 9.59 -13.33
CA ALA A 352 50.81 10.12 -14.69
C ALA A 352 49.53 9.52 -15.33
N LYS A 353 48.69 10.40 -15.74
CA LYS A 353 47.92 10.50 -17.02
C LYS A 353 47.64 9.22 -17.81
N SER A 354 46.33 8.98 -18.03
CA SER A 354 45.83 8.92 -19.42
C SER A 354 44.28 8.84 -19.42
N LEU A 355 43.66 9.76 -20.14
CA LEU A 355 42.27 9.73 -20.59
C LEU A 355 42.14 8.74 -21.75
N PRO A 356 41.05 8.01 -21.87
CA PRO A 356 40.54 7.57 -23.15
C PRO A 356 39.19 8.24 -23.50
N LYS A 357 39.03 8.41 -24.82
CA LYS A 357 37.89 8.99 -25.57
C LYS A 357 36.56 8.24 -25.40
N PRO A 358 35.45 8.89 -25.75
CA PRO A 358 34.10 8.30 -25.60
C PRO A 358 33.80 7.22 -26.64
N GLY A 359 33.42 6.06 -26.16
CA GLY A 359 32.88 4.94 -26.96
C GLY A 359 31.39 4.77 -26.68
N ALA A 360 30.67 4.33 -27.71
CA ALA A 360 29.24 4.22 -27.90
C ALA A 360 28.45 3.53 -26.77
N PRO A 361 27.10 3.73 -26.73
CA PRO A 361 26.28 3.34 -25.59
C PRO A 361 26.10 1.84 -25.52
N ALA A 362 26.44 1.28 -24.37
CA ALA A 362 26.08 -0.10 -24.00
C ALA A 362 24.61 -0.11 -23.55
N THR A 363 23.78 -0.83 -24.25
CA THR A 363 22.44 -1.21 -23.85
C THR A 363 22.54 -2.13 -22.63
N SER A 364 22.39 -1.57 -21.45
CA SER A 364 22.15 -2.34 -20.23
C SER A 364 20.64 -2.50 -20.05
N THR A 365 20.17 -3.70 -20.23
CA THR A 365 18.82 -4.15 -19.87
C THR A 365 18.63 -3.93 -18.37
N PRO A 366 17.60 -3.19 -17.91
CA PRO A 366 17.34 -3.03 -16.47
C PRO A 366 16.89 -4.38 -15.89
N GLN A 367 17.57 -4.86 -14.86
CA GLN A 367 17.02 -5.95 -14.03
C GLN A 367 15.77 -5.44 -13.29
N PRO A 368 14.70 -6.23 -13.23
CA PRO A 368 13.48 -5.85 -12.52
C PRO A 368 13.74 -5.70 -11.02
N ARG A 369 13.49 -4.51 -10.51
CA ARG A 369 13.49 -4.24 -9.07
C ARG A 369 12.12 -4.62 -8.51
N THR A 370 12.11 -5.51 -7.53
CA THR A 370 10.88 -5.94 -6.83
C THR A 370 10.08 -4.77 -6.26
N GLY A 371 8.76 -4.77 -6.48
CA GLY A 371 7.85 -3.73 -5.98
C GLY A 371 7.78 -3.67 -4.45
N LEU A 372 7.25 -2.56 -3.93
CA LEU A 372 7.24 -2.25 -2.51
C LEU A 372 6.62 -3.38 -1.67
N LEU A 373 5.44 -3.88 -2.06
CA LEU A 373 4.74 -4.92 -1.31
C LEU A 373 5.47 -6.26 -1.37
N LYS A 374 6.02 -6.63 -2.56
CA LYS A 374 6.84 -7.84 -2.72
C LYS A 374 8.11 -7.77 -1.86
N ARG A 375 8.71 -6.58 -1.72
CA ARG A 375 9.85 -6.36 -0.82
C ARG A 375 9.46 -6.49 0.65
N LEU A 376 8.31 -5.93 1.06
CA LEU A 376 7.80 -6.02 2.41
C LEU A 376 7.46 -7.46 2.79
N VAL A 377 6.77 -8.19 1.91
CA VAL A 377 6.41 -9.59 2.14
C VAL A 377 7.63 -10.51 2.03
N ALA A 378 8.55 -10.28 1.08
CA ALA A 378 9.77 -11.08 0.93
C ALA A 378 10.78 -10.84 2.08
N ALA A 379 10.84 -9.64 2.64
CA ALA A 379 11.64 -9.37 3.84
C ALA A 379 11.14 -10.18 5.02
N ALA A 380 9.82 -10.21 5.24
CA ALA A 380 9.20 -10.95 6.33
C ALA A 380 9.28 -12.49 6.21
N HIS A 381 9.47 -13.05 4.98
CA HIS A 381 9.56 -14.50 4.74
C HIS A 381 10.98 -15.07 4.81
N ARG A 382 12.03 -14.24 4.86
CA ARG A 382 13.42 -14.72 4.85
C ARG A 382 13.91 -15.29 6.18
N ASP A 383 13.16 -15.09 7.25
CA ASP A 383 13.54 -15.55 8.60
C ASP A 383 13.14 -17.00 8.93
N THR A 384 12.48 -17.75 8.01
CA THR A 384 12.01 -19.11 8.25
C THR A 384 12.77 -20.22 7.50
N GLY A 385 14.00 -19.96 7.07
CA GLY A 385 14.85 -20.91 6.35
C GLY A 385 15.49 -21.96 7.24
N ALA A 386 14.79 -22.99 7.65
CA ALA A 386 15.38 -24.24 8.17
C ALA A 386 15.39 -25.29 7.06
N ASP A 387 16.59 -25.68 6.67
CA ASP A 387 16.99 -26.74 5.78
C ASP A 387 16.41 -28.11 6.21
N THR A 388 15.66 -28.78 5.33
CA THR A 388 15.47 -30.25 5.41
C THR A 388 15.33 -30.84 4.01
N THR A 389 16.44 -31.37 3.52
CA THR A 389 16.50 -32.38 2.45
C THR A 389 15.92 -33.69 2.92
N ALA A 390 14.84 -34.21 2.28
CA ALA A 390 14.59 -35.64 2.15
C ALA A 390 13.48 -35.94 1.13
N GLY A 391 13.86 -36.58 0.02
CA GLY A 391 13.31 -37.82 -0.52
C GLY A 391 11.84 -37.83 -0.98
N GLU A 392 11.66 -37.80 -2.31
CA GLU A 392 10.45 -38.28 -3.00
C GLU A 392 10.04 -39.71 -2.63
N PRO A 393 8.73 -40.09 -2.70
CA PRO A 393 8.33 -40.86 -3.85
C PRO A 393 6.93 -40.54 -4.44
N LYS A 394 6.82 -40.62 -5.75
CA LYS A 394 5.59 -40.55 -6.57
C LYS A 394 4.57 -41.66 -6.18
N PRO A 395 3.29 -41.37 -6.21
CA PRO A 395 2.27 -42.42 -6.42
C PRO A 395 1.67 -42.38 -7.83
N LYS A 396 1.48 -43.60 -8.33
CA LYS A 396 0.88 -44.01 -9.60
C LYS A 396 -0.61 -43.67 -9.66
N ALA A 397 -1.05 -43.32 -10.88
CA ALA A 397 -2.45 -43.23 -11.27
C ALA A 397 -3.16 -44.60 -11.25
N PRO A 398 -4.46 -44.69 -10.95
CA PRO A 398 -5.30 -45.81 -11.30
C PRO A 398 -6.18 -45.53 -12.53
N SER A 399 -6.26 -46.58 -13.32
CA SER A 399 -6.94 -46.72 -14.60
C SER A 399 -8.47 -46.65 -14.51
N ALA A 400 -9.03 -46.23 -15.66
CA ALA A 400 -10.44 -46.23 -15.96
C ALA A 400 -11.08 -47.62 -15.91
N GLY A 401 -12.27 -47.71 -15.29
CA GLY A 401 -13.18 -48.84 -15.35
C GLY A 401 -14.59 -48.34 -15.72
N LYS A 402 -14.98 -48.62 -16.97
CA LYS A 402 -16.36 -48.51 -17.44
C LYS A 402 -17.23 -49.57 -16.80
N HIS A 403 -18.40 -49.23 -16.25
CA HIS A 403 -19.56 -50.12 -16.34
C HIS A 403 -20.89 -49.36 -16.41
N ARG A 404 -21.75 -49.94 -17.16
CA ARG A 404 -22.96 -49.52 -17.83
C ARG A 404 -24.20 -50.07 -17.10
N LYS A 405 -25.30 -49.28 -17.10
CA LYS A 405 -26.73 -49.67 -17.07
C LYS A 405 -27.32 -50.32 -15.78
N ARG A 406 -28.46 -49.90 -15.25
CA ARG A 406 -29.87 -50.00 -15.75
C ARG A 406 -30.81 -49.68 -14.57
N VAL A 407 -31.72 -48.73 -14.67
CA VAL A 407 -33.19 -48.75 -14.84
C VAL A 407 -34.00 -49.54 -13.79
N GLU A 408 -35.10 -48.83 -13.32
CA GLU A 408 -36.39 -49.24 -12.74
C GLU A 408 -36.39 -49.44 -11.21
N ASN A 409 -37.19 -48.68 -10.50
CA ASN A 409 -38.60 -48.32 -10.41
C ASN A 409 -38.80 -47.02 -9.60
#